data_2bf5112608648f5077a9171dad3b23e3
#
_entry.id   2bf5112608648f5077a9171dad3b23e3
#
_cell.length_a   1.000
_cell.length_b   1.000
_cell.length_c   1.000
_cell.angle_alpha   90.00
_cell.angle_beta   90.00
_cell.angle_gamma   90.00
#
_symmetry.space_group_name_H-M   'P 1'
#
loop_
_entity.id
_entity.type
_entity.pdbx_description
1 polymer ?
#
loop_
_entity_poly.entity_id
_entity_poly.type
_entity_poly.pdbx_seq_one_letter_code
_entity_poly.pdbx_strand_id
1 'polypeptide(L)'
;MNFNLLNKVIAGIVFIISFIVLFMTVQPSVSFWDCGEFIAASVSLQVPHPPGTPFFLLIGNIFSKLPIGENLGFRVNMISVISSALSILLLYLIAVKLIENYKGKKADNMFDAIATYVSAAIGALAFSFSDTFWFNGVEAEVYAFSTFLFAAVTYLIIRWNERADNKDSEKYILMIAYLVGLATGVHLMSVLAAVPVVMIIMFRKYVNDEESLKKTGYIFLGHIVIILLLAVFWWSSQKSQTAPTLEEYKDFDTKFKLFIAGISALIMGVYWKKIFTRNSFYMPLIIGGIALFATYPGVVKYLPELMTAIAGDNIVTEIIILALLFAGLGYGVHYSRKESKPTLHLVFMSFIFILVGFMTFAMVIIRSNQNPPMDENDPDTFTELVKYLNREQYGDFPTFKRRFATEPHQQIVYTGYSSDLDFFYTYQMNHMMTRYLLWNFAGR
;
A
#
# COMPACT_ATOMS: atom_id res chain seq x y z
N MET A 1 4.36 -40.47 0.01
CA MET A 1 3.25 -39.48 -0.02
C MET A 1 3.69 -38.25 -0.82
N ASN A 2 2.82 -37.69 -1.65
CA ASN A 2 3.15 -36.49 -2.44
C ASN A 2 2.90 -35.23 -1.60
N PHE A 3 3.96 -34.70 -0.98
CA PHE A 3 3.87 -33.50 -0.12
C PHE A 3 3.44 -32.25 -0.89
N ASN A 4 3.73 -32.14 -2.19
CA ASN A 4 3.22 -31.04 -3.01
C ASN A 4 1.68 -31.10 -3.17
N LEU A 5 1.12 -32.30 -3.28
CA LEU A 5 -0.33 -32.49 -3.31
C LEU A 5 -0.97 -32.16 -1.95
N LEU A 6 -0.34 -32.61 -0.85
CA LEU A 6 -0.77 -32.29 0.50
C LEU A 6 -0.81 -30.77 0.73
N ASN A 7 0.23 -30.04 0.32
CA ASN A 7 0.27 -28.58 0.40
C ASN A 7 -0.92 -27.92 -0.35
N LYS A 8 -1.20 -28.40 -1.59
CA LYS A 8 -2.33 -27.87 -2.37
C LYS A 8 -3.68 -28.17 -1.74
N VAL A 9 -3.84 -29.36 -1.16
CA VAL A 9 -5.07 -29.75 -0.45
C VAL A 9 -5.30 -28.85 0.78
N ILE A 10 -4.26 -28.65 1.60
CA ILE A 10 -4.35 -27.77 2.77
C ILE A 10 -4.64 -26.32 2.34
N ALA A 11 -3.99 -25.83 1.28
CA ALA A 11 -4.28 -24.51 0.71
C ALA A 11 -5.76 -24.36 0.32
N GLY A 12 -6.32 -25.38 -0.35
CA GLY A 12 -7.75 -25.43 -0.69
C GLY A 12 -8.66 -25.46 0.54
N ILE A 13 -8.32 -26.23 1.57
CA ILE A 13 -9.06 -26.29 2.84
C ILE A 13 -9.04 -24.93 3.54
N VAL A 14 -7.88 -24.29 3.65
CA VAL A 14 -7.75 -22.94 4.25
C VAL A 14 -8.61 -21.92 3.52
N PHE A 15 -8.58 -21.94 2.18
CA PHE A 15 -9.45 -21.07 1.37
C PHE A 15 -10.94 -21.34 1.61
N ILE A 16 -11.35 -22.61 1.58
CA ILE A 16 -12.77 -23.01 1.72
C ILE A 16 -13.30 -22.64 3.11
N ILE A 17 -12.52 -22.90 4.18
CA ILE A 17 -12.94 -22.54 5.54
C ILE A 17 -13.14 -21.01 5.63
N SER A 18 -12.14 -20.23 5.20
CA SER A 18 -12.26 -18.76 5.23
C SER A 18 -13.42 -18.26 4.39
N PHE A 19 -13.60 -18.80 3.17
CA PHE A 19 -14.68 -18.41 2.29
C PHE A 19 -16.06 -18.71 2.88
N ILE A 20 -16.26 -19.94 3.40
CA ILE A 20 -17.56 -20.35 3.98
C ILE A 20 -17.92 -19.46 5.17
N VAL A 21 -16.99 -19.22 6.10
CA VAL A 21 -17.28 -18.43 7.30
C VAL A 21 -17.58 -16.98 6.93
N LEU A 22 -16.79 -16.36 6.06
CA LEU A 22 -17.03 -14.99 5.58
C LEU A 22 -18.34 -14.89 4.80
N PHE A 23 -18.65 -15.87 3.96
CA PHE A 23 -19.91 -15.94 3.21
C PHE A 23 -21.14 -16.07 4.13
N MET A 24 -21.04 -16.89 5.18
CA MET A 24 -22.15 -17.07 6.16
C MET A 24 -22.39 -15.83 7.01
N THR A 25 -21.41 -14.93 7.09
CA THR A 25 -21.47 -13.72 7.91
C THR A 25 -21.46 -12.43 7.08
N VAL A 26 -21.52 -12.55 5.74
CA VAL A 26 -21.57 -11.38 4.85
C VAL A 26 -22.78 -10.51 5.15
N GLN A 27 -22.61 -9.20 5.09
CA GLN A 27 -23.70 -8.27 5.30
C GLN A 27 -24.77 -8.43 4.20
N PRO A 28 -26.04 -8.65 4.57
CA PRO A 28 -27.09 -8.94 3.61
C PRO A 28 -27.51 -7.73 2.75
N SER A 29 -27.10 -6.52 3.16
CA SER A 29 -27.42 -5.26 2.53
C SER A 29 -26.32 -4.23 2.82
N VAL A 30 -26.68 -2.96 3.00
CA VAL A 30 -25.80 -1.86 3.38
C VAL A 30 -25.37 -2.00 4.83
N SER A 31 -24.08 -1.85 5.08
CA SER A 31 -23.45 -1.81 6.39
C SER A 31 -23.22 -0.35 6.84
N PHE A 32 -22.43 -0.15 7.90
CA PHE A 32 -22.04 1.17 8.42
C PHE A 32 -20.91 1.81 7.61
N TRP A 33 -20.55 3.02 7.95
CA TRP A 33 -19.46 3.82 7.38
C TRP A 33 -19.65 4.07 5.87
N ASP A 34 -18.61 3.94 5.08
CA ASP A 34 -18.58 4.27 3.65
C ASP A 34 -19.22 3.20 2.75
N CYS A 35 -19.67 2.06 3.32
CA CYS A 35 -20.22 0.94 2.56
C CYS A 35 -21.42 1.33 1.69
N GLY A 36 -22.32 2.18 2.22
CA GLY A 36 -23.49 2.66 1.48
C GLY A 36 -23.10 3.46 0.26
N GLU A 37 -22.13 4.33 0.42
CA GLU A 37 -21.56 5.15 -0.63
C GLU A 37 -20.90 4.29 -1.71
N PHE A 38 -20.01 3.35 -1.31
CA PHE A 38 -19.33 2.46 -2.26
C PHE A 38 -20.29 1.53 -3.01
N ILE A 39 -21.35 1.05 -2.35
CA ILE A 39 -22.40 0.26 -3.03
C ILE A 39 -23.11 1.13 -4.06
N ALA A 40 -23.60 2.32 -3.69
CA ALA A 40 -24.31 3.20 -4.61
C ALA A 40 -23.43 3.66 -5.77
N ALA A 41 -22.18 4.08 -5.46
CA ALA A 41 -21.20 4.47 -6.48
C ALA A 41 -20.82 3.31 -7.41
N SER A 42 -20.71 2.07 -6.90
CA SER A 42 -20.43 0.89 -7.72
C SER A 42 -21.57 0.58 -8.70
N VAL A 43 -22.82 0.59 -8.24
CA VAL A 43 -23.98 0.20 -9.07
C VAL A 43 -24.11 1.07 -10.31
N SER A 44 -23.90 2.37 -10.18
CA SER A 44 -24.12 3.37 -11.24
C SER A 44 -22.83 4.02 -11.75
N LEU A 45 -21.64 3.59 -11.29
CA LEU A 45 -20.34 4.20 -11.55
C LEU A 45 -20.36 5.71 -11.28
N GLN A 46 -20.61 6.08 -10.05
CA GLN A 46 -20.63 7.47 -9.58
C GLN A 46 -19.26 7.86 -8.99
N VAL A 47 -19.12 9.10 -8.54
CA VAL A 47 -17.89 9.64 -7.99
C VAL A 47 -18.06 9.82 -6.47
N PRO A 48 -17.52 8.87 -5.65
CA PRO A 48 -17.59 8.95 -4.20
C PRO A 48 -16.50 9.87 -3.65
N HIS A 49 -16.38 9.96 -2.32
CA HIS A 49 -15.37 10.78 -1.65
C HIS A 49 -13.92 10.49 -2.11
N PRO A 50 -13.01 11.49 -2.08
CA PRO A 50 -11.62 11.36 -2.48
C PRO A 50 -10.86 10.25 -1.72
N PRO A 51 -10.04 9.45 -2.44
CA PRO A 51 -9.61 9.57 -3.84
C PRO A 51 -10.42 8.75 -4.85
N GLY A 52 -11.68 8.39 -4.56
CA GLY A 52 -12.65 7.87 -5.52
C GLY A 52 -12.60 6.37 -5.83
N THR A 53 -11.59 5.66 -5.43
CA THR A 53 -11.41 4.19 -5.55
C THR A 53 -11.93 3.55 -6.86
N PRO A 54 -11.56 4.08 -8.06
CA PRO A 54 -12.23 3.74 -9.32
C PRO A 54 -12.14 2.25 -9.70
N PHE A 55 -11.04 1.57 -9.36
CA PHE A 55 -10.92 0.15 -9.68
C PHE A 55 -11.85 -0.71 -8.81
N PHE A 56 -12.04 -0.34 -7.54
CA PHE A 56 -13.03 -0.99 -6.69
C PHE A 56 -14.44 -0.83 -7.26
N LEU A 57 -14.81 0.39 -7.69
CA LEU A 57 -16.13 0.67 -8.26
C LEU A 57 -16.38 -0.09 -9.57
N LEU A 58 -15.37 -0.22 -10.44
CA LEU A 58 -15.48 -1.00 -11.67
C LEU A 58 -15.78 -2.48 -11.37
N ILE A 59 -15.08 -3.07 -10.41
CA ILE A 59 -15.35 -4.44 -9.97
C ILE A 59 -16.72 -4.53 -9.30
N GLY A 60 -17.08 -3.55 -8.44
CA GLY A 60 -18.40 -3.45 -7.81
C GLY A 60 -19.54 -3.35 -8.80
N ASN A 61 -19.35 -2.62 -9.89
CA ASN A 61 -20.33 -2.53 -10.96
C ASN A 61 -20.56 -3.89 -11.63
N ILE A 62 -19.50 -4.69 -11.86
CA ILE A 62 -19.62 -6.04 -12.38
C ILE A 62 -20.40 -6.92 -11.40
N PHE A 63 -20.01 -6.90 -10.10
CA PHE A 63 -20.68 -7.71 -9.08
C PHE A 63 -22.14 -7.35 -8.90
N SER A 64 -22.51 -6.08 -8.95
CA SER A 64 -23.90 -5.62 -8.83
C SER A 64 -24.83 -6.20 -9.91
N LYS A 65 -24.27 -6.61 -11.06
CA LYS A 65 -25.00 -7.19 -12.20
C LYS A 65 -25.04 -8.73 -12.18
N LEU A 66 -24.30 -9.37 -11.26
CA LEU A 66 -24.32 -10.82 -11.16
C LEU A 66 -25.64 -11.31 -10.57
N PRO A 67 -26.20 -12.44 -11.03
CA PRO A 67 -27.46 -12.99 -10.54
C PRO A 67 -27.27 -13.78 -9.22
N ILE A 68 -26.59 -13.15 -8.23
CA ILE A 68 -26.33 -13.73 -6.92
C ILE A 68 -27.09 -12.93 -5.85
N GLY A 69 -28.10 -13.54 -5.25
CA GLY A 69 -28.97 -12.84 -4.31
C GLY A 69 -29.82 -11.74 -4.96
N GLU A 70 -30.78 -11.20 -4.24
CA GLU A 70 -31.67 -10.14 -4.71
C GLU A 70 -31.14 -8.73 -4.39
N ASN A 71 -30.45 -8.57 -3.26
CA ASN A 71 -29.99 -7.29 -2.77
C ASN A 71 -28.66 -6.85 -3.44
N LEU A 72 -28.62 -5.64 -3.99
CA LEU A 72 -27.43 -5.07 -4.64
C LEU A 72 -26.25 -4.92 -3.66
N GLY A 73 -26.53 -4.53 -2.41
CA GLY A 73 -25.50 -4.42 -1.37
C GLY A 73 -24.83 -5.77 -1.11
N PHE A 74 -25.62 -6.85 -0.99
CA PHE A 74 -25.06 -8.19 -0.85
C PHE A 74 -24.10 -8.54 -2.00
N ARG A 75 -24.50 -8.21 -3.24
CA ARG A 75 -23.67 -8.50 -4.42
C ARG A 75 -22.33 -7.79 -4.37
N VAL A 76 -22.31 -6.51 -3.96
CA VAL A 76 -21.07 -5.73 -3.85
C VAL A 76 -20.24 -6.20 -2.66
N ASN A 77 -20.87 -6.54 -1.52
CA ASN A 77 -20.20 -7.10 -0.34
C ASN A 77 -19.42 -8.38 -0.67
N MET A 78 -19.87 -9.17 -1.65
CA MET A 78 -19.18 -10.39 -2.08
C MET A 78 -17.77 -10.15 -2.62
N ILE A 79 -17.42 -8.93 -3.05
CA ILE A 79 -16.06 -8.56 -3.43
C ILE A 79 -15.14 -8.77 -2.23
N SER A 80 -15.54 -8.27 -1.06
CA SER A 80 -14.76 -8.36 0.17
C SER A 80 -14.64 -9.79 0.66
N VAL A 81 -15.73 -10.60 0.59
CA VAL A 81 -15.70 -12.03 0.93
C VAL A 81 -14.68 -12.79 0.09
N ILE A 82 -14.74 -12.63 -1.23
CA ILE A 82 -13.85 -13.35 -2.16
C ILE A 82 -12.41 -12.85 -2.00
N SER A 83 -12.21 -11.54 -1.91
CA SER A 83 -10.89 -10.93 -1.76
C SER A 83 -10.23 -11.35 -0.46
N SER A 84 -10.98 -11.40 0.65
CA SER A 84 -10.49 -11.86 1.93
C SER A 84 -10.11 -13.33 1.91
N ALA A 85 -10.96 -14.21 1.38
CA ALA A 85 -10.64 -15.64 1.28
C ALA A 85 -9.40 -15.89 0.41
N LEU A 86 -9.25 -15.15 -0.72
CA LEU A 86 -8.05 -15.19 -1.56
C LEU A 86 -6.81 -14.64 -0.83
N SER A 87 -6.96 -13.60 -0.01
CA SER A 87 -5.87 -13.06 0.82
C SER A 87 -5.35 -14.13 1.78
N ILE A 88 -6.24 -14.88 2.42
CA ILE A 88 -5.88 -15.95 3.36
C ILE A 88 -5.20 -17.12 2.63
N LEU A 89 -5.69 -17.50 1.45
CA LEU A 89 -5.01 -18.46 0.59
C LEU A 89 -3.57 -18.03 0.27
N LEU A 90 -3.41 -16.77 -0.15
CA LEU A 90 -2.08 -16.23 -0.48
C LEU A 90 -1.20 -16.13 0.76
N LEU A 91 -1.72 -15.73 1.91
CA LEU A 91 -0.98 -15.67 3.17
C LEU A 91 -0.46 -17.05 3.57
N TYR A 92 -1.29 -18.09 3.45
CA TYR A 92 -0.86 -19.48 3.64
C TYR A 92 0.30 -19.84 2.70
N LEU A 93 0.13 -19.59 1.40
CA LEU A 93 1.16 -19.90 0.39
C LEU A 93 2.47 -19.11 0.62
N ILE A 94 2.37 -17.84 1.02
CA ILE A 94 3.51 -16.99 1.39
C ILE A 94 4.22 -17.59 2.60
N ALA A 95 3.48 -17.94 3.67
CA ALA A 95 4.06 -18.52 4.88
C ALA A 95 4.80 -19.84 4.58
N VAL A 96 4.19 -20.74 3.81
CA VAL A 96 4.85 -21.97 3.35
C VAL A 96 6.15 -21.67 2.61
N LYS A 97 6.12 -20.71 1.66
CA LYS A 97 7.30 -20.34 0.88
C LYS A 97 8.41 -19.72 1.73
N LEU A 98 8.07 -18.88 2.68
CA LEU A 98 9.05 -18.28 3.60
C LEU A 98 9.70 -19.36 4.48
N ILE A 99 8.94 -20.33 4.98
CA ILE A 99 9.46 -21.44 5.78
C ILE A 99 10.36 -22.35 4.92
N GLU A 100 9.92 -22.72 3.70
CA GLU A 100 10.72 -23.51 2.77
C GLU A 100 12.05 -22.80 2.39
N ASN A 101 11.98 -21.50 2.09
CA ASN A 101 13.16 -20.70 1.76
C ASN A 101 14.13 -20.58 2.94
N TYR A 102 13.61 -20.38 4.17
CA TYR A 102 14.43 -20.36 5.39
C TYR A 102 15.13 -21.70 5.66
N LYS A 103 14.42 -22.81 5.45
CA LYS A 103 14.98 -24.16 5.59
C LYS A 103 15.91 -24.56 4.43
N GLY A 104 15.90 -23.86 3.31
CA GLY A 104 16.62 -24.18 2.09
C GLY A 104 16.11 -25.44 1.37
N LYS A 105 14.99 -26.03 1.82
CA LYS A 105 14.38 -27.22 1.20
C LYS A 105 12.86 -27.24 1.38
N LYS A 106 12.20 -27.99 0.49
CA LYS A 106 10.79 -28.35 0.67
C LYS A 106 10.63 -29.49 1.68
N ALA A 107 9.43 -29.67 2.19
CA ALA A 107 9.12 -30.81 3.06
C ALA A 107 9.39 -32.13 2.33
N ASP A 108 10.20 -32.98 2.92
CA ASP A 108 10.63 -34.30 2.41
C ASP A 108 10.17 -35.47 3.28
N ASN A 109 9.66 -35.20 4.47
CA ASN A 109 9.11 -36.18 5.40
C ASN A 109 7.83 -35.64 6.07
N MET A 110 7.09 -36.53 6.78
CA MET A 110 5.80 -36.20 7.37
C MET A 110 5.92 -35.13 8.46
N PHE A 111 6.92 -35.22 9.33
CA PHE A 111 7.12 -34.26 10.41
C PHE A 111 7.37 -32.86 9.86
N ASP A 112 8.20 -32.75 8.85
CA ASP A 112 8.53 -31.49 8.18
C ASP A 112 7.33 -30.89 7.44
N ALA A 113 6.51 -31.76 6.81
CA ALA A 113 5.28 -31.35 6.17
C ALA A 113 4.24 -30.81 7.18
N ILE A 114 4.05 -31.51 8.29
CA ILE A 114 3.17 -31.06 9.37
C ILE A 114 3.69 -29.73 9.95
N ALA A 115 4.96 -29.68 10.32
CA ALA A 115 5.56 -28.47 10.89
C ALA A 115 5.47 -27.26 9.97
N THR A 116 5.53 -27.45 8.64
CA THR A 116 5.48 -26.36 7.68
C THR A 116 4.04 -25.99 7.31
N TYR A 117 3.24 -26.98 6.88
CA TYR A 117 1.92 -26.69 6.29
C TYR A 117 0.86 -26.44 7.34
N VAL A 118 0.87 -27.18 8.45
CA VAL A 118 -0.12 -26.97 9.52
C VAL A 118 0.16 -25.66 10.26
N SER A 119 1.44 -25.33 10.54
CA SER A 119 1.77 -24.03 11.17
C SER A 119 1.38 -22.86 10.28
N ALA A 120 1.63 -22.93 8.97
CA ALA A 120 1.20 -21.92 8.02
C ALA A 120 -0.34 -21.80 7.97
N ALA A 121 -1.07 -22.93 8.01
CA ALA A 121 -2.52 -22.94 8.02
C ALA A 121 -3.09 -22.32 9.31
N ILE A 122 -2.53 -22.65 10.47
CA ILE A 122 -2.93 -22.05 11.75
C ILE A 122 -2.72 -20.53 11.71
N GLY A 123 -1.55 -20.07 11.27
CA GLY A 123 -1.27 -18.63 11.18
C GLY A 123 -2.22 -17.91 10.22
N ALA A 124 -2.49 -18.49 9.04
CA ALA A 124 -3.40 -17.91 8.06
C ALA A 124 -4.86 -17.87 8.57
N LEU A 125 -5.33 -18.94 9.20
CA LEU A 125 -6.69 -19.00 9.78
C LEU A 125 -6.82 -18.10 11.01
N ALA A 126 -5.80 -18.00 11.87
CA ALA A 126 -5.81 -17.05 12.99
C ALA A 126 -5.96 -15.60 12.49
N PHE A 127 -5.29 -15.25 11.39
CA PHE A 127 -5.48 -13.93 10.76
C PHE A 127 -6.87 -13.78 10.15
N SER A 128 -7.40 -14.84 9.49
CA SER A 128 -8.75 -14.83 8.90
C SER A 128 -9.84 -14.48 9.92
N PHE A 129 -9.66 -14.93 11.15
CA PHE A 129 -10.64 -14.75 12.25
C PHE A 129 -10.27 -13.62 13.22
N SER A 130 -9.27 -12.81 12.87
CA SER A 130 -9.01 -11.57 13.62
C SER A 130 -10.15 -10.57 13.41
N ASP A 131 -10.52 -9.85 14.47
CA ASP A 131 -11.70 -8.95 14.48
C ASP A 131 -11.72 -7.98 13.29
N THR A 132 -10.64 -7.21 13.10
CA THR A 132 -10.58 -6.20 12.04
C THR A 132 -10.60 -6.80 10.64
N PHE A 133 -9.90 -7.93 10.42
CA PHE A 133 -9.88 -8.57 9.10
C PHE A 133 -11.25 -9.15 8.75
N TRP A 134 -11.91 -9.79 9.71
CA TRP A 134 -13.25 -10.34 9.51
C TRP A 134 -14.27 -9.23 9.23
N PHE A 135 -14.26 -8.16 10.05
CA PHE A 135 -15.16 -7.03 9.89
C PHE A 135 -15.10 -6.46 8.46
N ASN A 136 -13.90 -6.13 7.97
CA ASN A 136 -13.70 -5.62 6.61
C ASN A 136 -13.93 -6.69 5.52
N GLY A 137 -13.89 -7.96 5.87
CA GLY A 137 -14.09 -9.07 4.94
C GLY A 137 -15.55 -9.37 4.58
N VAL A 138 -16.51 -8.76 5.28
CA VAL A 138 -17.95 -9.08 5.13
C VAL A 138 -18.79 -7.92 4.62
N GLU A 139 -18.19 -6.79 4.29
CA GLU A 139 -18.86 -5.56 3.87
C GLU A 139 -18.14 -4.88 2.70
N ALA A 140 -18.83 -3.99 1.99
CA ALA A 140 -18.33 -3.32 0.78
C ALA A 140 -17.35 -2.20 1.12
N GLU A 141 -16.20 -2.59 1.67
CA GLU A 141 -15.07 -1.72 1.98
C GLU A 141 -13.85 -2.04 1.11
N VAL A 142 -13.04 -1.05 0.84
CA VAL A 142 -11.85 -1.14 -0.02
C VAL A 142 -10.73 -1.99 0.57
N TYR A 143 -10.71 -2.18 1.90
CA TYR A 143 -9.57 -2.79 2.62
C TYR A 143 -9.38 -4.27 2.30
N ALA A 144 -10.45 -5.04 2.16
CA ALA A 144 -10.36 -6.47 1.79
C ALA A 144 -9.73 -6.65 0.41
N PHE A 145 -10.18 -5.89 -0.59
CA PHE A 145 -9.65 -5.95 -1.95
C PHE A 145 -8.21 -5.41 -2.03
N SER A 146 -7.91 -4.35 -1.31
CA SER A 146 -6.55 -3.81 -1.16
C SER A 146 -5.59 -4.85 -0.55
N THR A 147 -6.03 -5.56 0.50
CA THR A 147 -5.24 -6.63 1.15
C THR A 147 -4.97 -7.79 0.18
N PHE A 148 -5.95 -8.15 -0.64
CA PHE A 148 -5.75 -9.16 -1.68
C PHE A 148 -4.69 -8.74 -2.71
N LEU A 149 -4.74 -7.51 -3.21
CA LEU A 149 -3.74 -7.00 -4.15
C LEU A 149 -2.34 -6.95 -3.53
N PHE A 150 -2.24 -6.52 -2.27
CA PHE A 150 -0.99 -6.52 -1.52
C PHE A 150 -0.43 -7.95 -1.34
N ALA A 151 -1.27 -8.91 -0.97
CA ALA A 151 -0.88 -10.31 -0.84
C ALA A 151 -0.46 -10.92 -2.18
N ALA A 152 -1.16 -10.58 -3.29
CA ALA A 152 -0.81 -11.00 -4.63
C ALA A 152 0.57 -10.48 -5.07
N VAL A 153 0.85 -9.19 -4.85
CA VAL A 153 2.16 -8.58 -5.11
C VAL A 153 3.24 -9.28 -4.29
N THR A 154 2.98 -9.51 -2.99
CA THR A 154 3.92 -10.19 -2.08
C THR A 154 4.19 -11.63 -2.53
N TYR A 155 3.17 -12.37 -2.92
CA TYR A 155 3.34 -13.72 -3.45
C TYR A 155 4.14 -13.73 -4.76
N LEU A 156 3.85 -12.81 -5.67
CA LEU A 156 4.53 -12.71 -6.96
C LEU A 156 6.02 -12.36 -6.81
N ILE A 157 6.39 -11.48 -5.88
CA ILE A 157 7.80 -11.13 -5.68
C ILE A 157 8.59 -12.30 -5.07
N ILE A 158 7.97 -13.10 -4.18
CA ILE A 158 8.57 -14.33 -3.67
C ILE A 158 8.76 -15.34 -4.82
N ARG A 159 7.74 -15.49 -5.69
CA ARG A 159 7.83 -16.37 -6.87
C ARG A 159 8.89 -15.89 -7.85
N TRP A 160 9.04 -14.58 -8.03
CA TRP A 160 10.11 -14.01 -8.81
C TRP A 160 11.48 -14.35 -8.18
N ASN A 161 11.66 -14.16 -6.88
CA ASN A 161 12.92 -14.43 -6.18
C ASN A 161 13.38 -15.90 -6.37
N GLU A 162 12.45 -16.86 -6.32
CA GLU A 162 12.72 -18.29 -6.59
C GLU A 162 13.14 -18.56 -8.04
N ARG A 163 12.79 -17.69 -8.98
CA ARG A 163 12.99 -17.87 -10.42
C ARG A 163 13.79 -16.75 -11.08
N ALA A 164 14.44 -15.93 -10.29
CA ALA A 164 15.10 -14.71 -10.76
C ALA A 164 16.16 -14.96 -11.85
N ASP A 165 16.73 -16.17 -11.92
CA ASP A 165 17.74 -16.54 -12.89
C ASP A 165 17.16 -17.21 -14.16
N ASN A 166 15.84 -17.44 -14.21
CA ASN A 166 15.16 -17.97 -15.39
C ASN A 166 14.92 -16.87 -16.42
N LYS A 167 14.98 -17.20 -17.70
CA LYS A 167 14.81 -16.26 -18.83
C LYS A 167 13.49 -15.48 -18.77
N ASP A 168 12.39 -16.10 -18.28
CA ASP A 168 11.04 -15.48 -18.25
C ASP A 168 10.69 -14.87 -16.89
N SER A 169 11.68 -14.59 -16.04
CA SER A 169 11.40 -14.07 -14.69
C SER A 169 10.80 -12.66 -14.69
N GLU A 170 11.10 -11.85 -15.71
CA GLU A 170 10.62 -10.47 -15.85
C GLU A 170 9.10 -10.33 -15.84
N LYS A 171 8.37 -11.34 -16.31
CA LYS A 171 6.89 -11.36 -16.30
C LYS A 171 6.29 -11.14 -14.91
N TYR A 172 6.93 -11.62 -13.85
CA TYR A 172 6.48 -11.40 -12.48
C TYR A 172 6.60 -9.93 -12.08
N ILE A 173 7.71 -9.27 -12.47
CA ILE A 173 7.94 -7.85 -12.16
C ILE A 173 6.93 -6.97 -12.93
N LEU A 174 6.69 -7.29 -14.21
CA LEU A 174 5.71 -6.57 -15.00
C LEU A 174 4.28 -6.73 -14.46
N MET A 175 3.90 -7.94 -14.03
CA MET A 175 2.61 -8.18 -13.37
C MET A 175 2.51 -7.41 -12.05
N ILE A 176 3.59 -7.39 -11.24
CA ILE A 176 3.65 -6.60 -10.00
C ILE A 176 3.46 -5.11 -10.31
N ALA A 177 4.16 -4.58 -11.31
CA ALA A 177 4.04 -3.19 -11.73
C ALA A 177 2.59 -2.82 -12.11
N TYR A 178 1.93 -3.68 -12.89
CA TYR A 178 0.51 -3.52 -13.25
C TYR A 178 -0.42 -3.56 -12.05
N LEU A 179 -0.23 -4.55 -11.15
CA LEU A 179 -1.05 -4.67 -9.94
C LEU A 179 -0.84 -3.48 -8.99
N VAL A 180 0.38 -2.95 -8.86
CA VAL A 180 0.64 -1.74 -8.08
C VAL A 180 -0.10 -0.53 -8.68
N GLY A 181 -0.09 -0.39 -10.01
CA GLY A 181 -0.87 0.64 -10.68
C GLY A 181 -2.39 0.51 -10.46
N LEU A 182 -2.95 -0.71 -10.60
CA LEU A 182 -4.37 -0.98 -10.32
C LEU A 182 -4.72 -0.72 -8.84
N ALA A 183 -3.83 -1.07 -7.93
CA ALA A 183 -4.06 -0.96 -6.49
C ALA A 183 -4.20 0.50 -6.03
N THR A 184 -3.63 1.47 -6.75
CA THR A 184 -3.87 2.91 -6.50
C THR A 184 -5.36 3.25 -6.63
N GLY A 185 -6.06 2.62 -7.58
CA GLY A 185 -7.50 2.77 -7.80
C GLY A 185 -8.38 1.94 -6.84
N VAL A 186 -7.79 1.35 -5.79
CA VAL A 186 -8.52 0.70 -4.68
C VAL A 186 -8.19 1.39 -3.37
N HIS A 187 -6.92 1.36 -2.95
CA HIS A 187 -6.47 2.01 -1.73
C HIS A 187 -4.96 2.23 -1.73
N LEU A 188 -4.53 3.42 -1.30
CA LEU A 188 -3.15 3.88 -1.39
C LEU A 188 -2.14 3.04 -0.57
N MET A 189 -2.58 2.38 0.49
CA MET A 189 -1.69 1.52 1.30
C MET A 189 -1.06 0.39 0.50
N SER A 190 -1.71 -0.11 -0.54
CA SER A 190 -1.18 -1.19 -1.37
C SER A 190 0.11 -0.79 -2.12
N VAL A 191 0.29 0.51 -2.39
CA VAL A 191 1.49 1.04 -3.08
C VAL A 191 2.75 0.89 -2.23
N LEU A 192 2.61 0.80 -0.90
CA LEU A 192 3.74 0.55 0.00
C LEU A 192 4.47 -0.77 -0.30
N ALA A 193 3.81 -1.72 -0.98
CA ALA A 193 4.43 -2.94 -1.47
C ALA A 193 5.60 -2.68 -2.45
N ALA A 194 5.66 -1.52 -3.10
CA ALA A 194 6.73 -1.18 -4.02
C ALA A 194 8.12 -1.18 -3.34
N VAL A 195 8.21 -0.73 -2.08
CA VAL A 195 9.48 -0.70 -1.33
C VAL A 195 10.05 -2.09 -1.12
N PRO A 196 9.35 -3.04 -0.46
CA PRO A 196 9.88 -4.40 -0.27
C PRO A 196 10.10 -5.15 -1.59
N VAL A 197 9.32 -4.88 -2.64
CA VAL A 197 9.54 -5.46 -3.97
C VAL A 197 10.91 -5.03 -4.50
N VAL A 198 11.21 -3.75 -4.52
CA VAL A 198 12.50 -3.23 -4.97
C VAL A 198 13.65 -3.74 -4.08
N MET A 199 13.45 -3.77 -2.76
CA MET A 199 14.45 -4.31 -1.83
C MET A 199 14.79 -5.77 -2.14
N ILE A 200 13.79 -6.64 -2.38
CA ILE A 200 14.01 -8.05 -2.73
C ILE A 200 14.78 -8.16 -4.07
N ILE A 201 14.40 -7.34 -5.07
CA ILE A 201 15.11 -7.31 -6.36
C ILE A 201 16.58 -6.91 -6.15
N MET A 202 16.82 -5.86 -5.38
CA MET A 202 18.17 -5.36 -5.11
C MET A 202 19.02 -6.39 -4.36
N PHE A 203 18.49 -6.97 -3.27
CA PHE A 203 19.19 -8.02 -2.52
C PHE A 203 19.49 -9.25 -3.38
N ARG A 204 18.56 -9.65 -4.23
CA ARG A 204 18.75 -10.86 -5.07
C ARG A 204 19.73 -10.66 -6.22
N LYS A 205 19.75 -9.49 -6.86
CA LYS A 205 20.50 -9.26 -8.12
C LYS A 205 21.75 -8.41 -7.96
N TYR A 206 21.83 -7.55 -6.97
CA TYR A 206 22.89 -6.54 -6.90
C TYR A 206 23.76 -6.65 -5.66
N VAL A 207 23.24 -7.12 -4.53
CA VAL A 207 24.02 -7.31 -3.31
C VAL A 207 24.72 -8.67 -3.38
N ASN A 208 26.06 -8.66 -3.32
CA ASN A 208 26.89 -9.86 -3.39
C ASN A 208 28.03 -9.89 -2.34
N ASP A 209 28.08 -8.90 -1.45
CA ASP A 209 29.03 -8.82 -0.35
C ASP A 209 28.25 -8.67 0.97
N GLU A 210 28.14 -9.78 1.69
CA GLU A 210 27.40 -9.87 2.95
C GLU A 210 28.08 -9.07 4.07
N GLU A 211 29.40 -8.96 4.07
CA GLU A 211 30.13 -8.21 5.11
C GLU A 211 29.87 -6.71 4.98
N SER A 212 29.93 -6.15 3.79
CA SER A 212 29.57 -4.76 3.51
C SER A 212 28.10 -4.48 3.84
N LEU A 213 27.21 -5.42 3.51
CA LEU A 213 25.78 -5.32 3.85
C LEU A 213 25.57 -5.24 5.36
N LYS A 214 26.19 -6.13 6.14
CA LYS A 214 26.09 -6.12 7.61
C LYS A 214 26.67 -4.84 8.22
N LYS A 215 27.86 -4.41 7.79
CA LYS A 215 28.49 -3.17 8.29
C LYS A 215 27.60 -1.95 8.06
N THR A 216 27.03 -1.83 6.85
CA THR A 216 26.13 -0.70 6.53
C THR A 216 24.78 -0.85 7.20
N GLY A 217 24.31 -2.06 7.47
CA GLY A 217 23.13 -2.35 8.30
C GLY A 217 23.29 -1.86 9.74
N TYR A 218 24.48 -2.04 10.36
CA TYR A 218 24.76 -1.48 11.69
C TYR A 218 24.80 0.06 11.68
N ILE A 219 25.34 0.67 10.61
CA ILE A 219 25.29 2.14 10.45
C ILE A 219 23.83 2.60 10.36
N PHE A 220 22.98 1.88 9.61
CA PHE A 220 21.56 2.18 9.50
C PHE A 220 20.83 2.06 10.83
N LEU A 221 21.08 0.99 11.60
CA LEU A 221 20.51 0.84 12.95
C LEU A 221 20.92 1.98 13.87
N GLY A 222 22.20 2.36 13.88
CA GLY A 222 22.68 3.52 14.62
C GLY A 222 22.01 4.81 14.18
N HIS A 223 21.82 5.01 12.88
CA HIS A 223 21.10 6.15 12.31
C HIS A 223 19.66 6.22 12.82
N ILE A 224 18.91 5.12 12.76
CA ILE A 224 17.54 5.04 13.28
C ILE A 224 17.50 5.32 14.80
N VAL A 225 18.41 4.75 15.58
CA VAL A 225 18.48 4.99 17.03
C VAL A 225 18.70 6.48 17.32
N ILE A 226 19.60 7.15 16.60
CA ILE A 226 19.82 8.60 16.74
C ILE A 226 18.55 9.38 16.45
N ILE A 227 17.86 9.08 15.33
CA ILE A 227 16.60 9.75 14.98
C ILE A 227 15.53 9.54 16.06
N LEU A 228 15.38 8.32 16.57
CA LEU A 228 14.41 8.02 17.62
C LEU A 228 14.74 8.77 18.93
N LEU A 229 16.00 8.82 19.35
CA LEU A 229 16.42 9.58 20.53
C LEU A 229 16.14 11.08 20.36
N LEU A 230 16.39 11.63 19.19
CA LEU A 230 16.09 13.02 18.87
C LEU A 230 14.59 13.30 18.87
N ALA A 231 13.77 12.39 18.32
CA ALA A 231 12.31 12.48 18.37
C ALA A 231 11.81 12.46 19.83
N VAL A 232 12.29 11.53 20.64
CA VAL A 232 11.96 11.45 22.08
C VAL A 232 12.33 12.75 22.79
N PHE A 233 13.56 13.26 22.59
CA PHE A 233 14.01 14.53 23.18
C PHE A 233 13.10 15.69 22.75
N TRP A 234 12.82 15.81 21.45
CA TRP A 234 12.01 16.92 20.92
C TRP A 234 10.55 16.86 21.40
N TRP A 235 9.94 15.68 21.39
CA TRP A 235 8.57 15.50 21.90
C TRP A 235 8.47 15.69 23.42
N SER A 236 9.49 15.30 24.19
CA SER A 236 9.52 15.53 25.64
C SER A 236 9.61 17.02 26.00
N SER A 237 10.20 17.84 25.13
CA SER A 237 10.28 19.28 25.31
C SER A 237 8.97 20.03 25.03
N GLN A 238 8.03 19.40 24.31
CA GLN A 238 6.74 19.99 23.95
C GLN A 238 5.75 19.85 25.10
N LYS A 239 5.75 20.86 26.02
CA LYS A 239 4.97 20.83 27.28
C LYS A 239 3.78 21.78 27.30
N SER A 240 3.39 22.36 26.15
CA SER A 240 2.23 23.24 26.08
C SER A 240 0.97 22.55 26.60
N GLN A 241 0.19 23.25 27.42
CA GLN A 241 -1.12 22.79 27.93
C GLN A 241 -2.27 23.07 26.97
N THR A 242 -2.02 23.78 25.89
CA THR A 242 -3.00 24.03 24.83
C THR A 242 -2.54 23.33 23.55
N ALA A 243 -3.48 22.80 22.77
CA ALA A 243 -3.16 22.28 21.45
C ALA A 243 -2.70 23.45 20.56
N PRO A 244 -1.67 23.24 19.71
CA PRO A 244 -1.17 24.28 18.84
C PRO A 244 -2.19 24.66 17.75
N THR A 245 -2.06 25.91 17.30
CA THR A 245 -2.75 26.39 16.11
C THR A 245 -2.23 25.72 14.84
N LEU A 246 -2.93 25.95 13.72
CA LEU A 246 -2.52 25.44 12.40
C LEU A 246 -1.10 25.92 12.00
N GLU A 247 -0.77 27.17 12.32
CA GLU A 247 0.54 27.74 12.01
C GLU A 247 1.65 27.17 12.90
N GLU A 248 1.38 27.02 14.20
CA GLU A 248 2.34 26.48 15.17
C GLU A 248 2.72 25.02 14.87
N TYR A 249 1.77 24.17 14.47
CA TYR A 249 2.14 22.80 14.12
C TYR A 249 2.90 22.70 12.80
N LYS A 250 2.59 23.56 11.81
CA LYS A 250 3.35 23.62 10.54
C LYS A 250 4.79 24.05 10.78
N ASP A 251 5.00 25.05 11.64
CA ASP A 251 6.36 25.47 12.04
C ASP A 251 7.12 24.33 12.75
N PHE A 252 6.47 23.65 13.70
CA PHE A 252 7.05 22.50 14.37
C PHE A 252 7.43 21.39 13.38
N ASP A 253 6.51 20.98 12.54
CA ASP A 253 6.72 19.91 11.56
C ASP A 253 7.85 20.25 10.57
N THR A 254 7.90 21.50 10.12
CA THR A 254 8.94 21.98 9.22
C THR A 254 10.33 21.95 9.89
N LYS A 255 10.46 22.48 11.09
CA LYS A 255 11.70 22.46 11.87
C LYS A 255 12.15 21.03 12.15
N PHE A 256 11.21 20.15 12.54
CA PHE A 256 11.51 18.76 12.81
C PHE A 256 11.99 18.02 11.57
N LYS A 257 11.31 18.19 10.42
CA LYS A 257 11.71 17.61 9.12
C LYS A 257 13.12 18.07 8.71
N LEU A 258 13.38 19.38 8.77
CA LEU A 258 14.69 19.95 8.41
C LEU A 258 15.80 19.43 9.32
N PHE A 259 15.53 19.31 10.61
CA PHE A 259 16.51 18.80 11.58
C PHE A 259 16.85 17.32 11.32
N ILE A 260 15.83 16.47 11.15
CA ILE A 260 16.02 15.04 10.80
C ILE A 260 16.74 14.91 9.47
N ALA A 261 16.36 15.69 8.46
CA ALA A 261 17.03 15.69 7.16
C ALA A 261 18.51 16.11 7.28
N GLY A 262 18.81 17.14 8.07
CA GLY A 262 20.19 17.60 8.32
C GLY A 262 21.04 16.54 9.00
N ILE A 263 20.54 15.90 10.05
CA ILE A 263 21.25 14.80 10.74
C ILE A 263 21.43 13.61 9.80
N SER A 264 20.40 13.24 9.03
CA SER A 264 20.50 12.17 8.05
C SER A 264 21.54 12.48 6.97
N ALA A 265 21.55 13.69 6.44
CA ALA A 265 22.54 14.16 5.47
C ALA A 265 23.97 14.14 6.06
N LEU A 266 24.14 14.52 7.32
CA LEU A 266 25.45 14.47 8.00
C LEU A 266 25.93 13.01 8.12
N ILE A 267 25.11 12.09 8.61
CA ILE A 267 25.47 10.68 8.74
C ILE A 267 25.78 10.07 7.37
N MET A 268 24.96 10.35 6.37
CA MET A 268 25.16 9.87 4.99
C MET A 268 26.44 10.50 4.38
N GLY A 269 26.75 11.75 4.69
CA GLY A 269 27.96 12.43 4.26
C GLY A 269 29.22 11.83 4.88
N VAL A 270 29.22 11.55 6.19
CA VAL A 270 30.37 10.92 6.88
C VAL A 270 30.65 9.52 6.34
N TYR A 271 29.61 8.76 6.05
CA TYR A 271 29.73 7.37 5.58
C TYR A 271 29.50 7.21 4.07
N TRP A 272 29.54 8.29 3.26
CA TRP A 272 29.13 8.28 1.87
C TRP A 272 29.80 7.21 1.02
N LYS A 273 31.14 6.97 1.19
CA LYS A 273 31.88 5.93 0.47
C LYS A 273 31.42 4.51 0.76
N LYS A 274 30.78 4.28 1.93
CA LYS A 274 30.24 2.98 2.31
C LYS A 274 28.77 2.87 1.95
N ILE A 275 28.00 3.94 2.12
CA ILE A 275 26.55 3.98 1.93
C ILE A 275 26.18 3.91 0.46
N PHE A 276 26.84 4.71 -0.41
CA PHE A 276 26.52 4.79 -1.84
C PHE A 276 27.28 3.72 -2.67
N THR A 277 27.24 2.48 -2.20
CA THR A 277 27.75 1.31 -2.92
C THR A 277 26.65 0.29 -3.13
N ARG A 278 26.75 -0.53 -4.18
CA ARG A 278 25.73 -1.54 -4.49
C ARG A 278 25.52 -2.58 -3.38
N ASN A 279 26.52 -2.80 -2.54
CA ASN A 279 26.48 -3.74 -1.41
C ASN A 279 26.05 -3.08 -0.09
N SER A 280 25.56 -1.86 -0.15
CA SER A 280 25.09 -1.13 1.03
C SER A 280 23.64 -1.50 1.35
N PHE A 281 23.30 -1.58 2.64
CA PHE A 281 21.93 -1.70 3.12
C PHE A 281 21.06 -0.48 2.76
N TYR A 282 21.67 0.71 2.61
CA TYR A 282 20.94 1.94 2.24
C TYR A 282 20.47 1.95 0.79
N MET A 283 21.22 1.35 -0.14
CA MET A 283 20.87 1.42 -1.58
C MET A 283 19.51 0.79 -1.91
N PRO A 284 19.16 -0.42 -1.42
CA PRO A 284 17.81 -0.96 -1.57
C PRO A 284 16.70 -0.05 -1.01
N LEU A 285 16.95 0.61 0.12
CA LEU A 285 16.00 1.55 0.73
C LEU A 285 15.85 2.83 -0.09
N ILE A 286 16.97 3.42 -0.56
CA ILE A 286 16.97 4.63 -1.39
C ILE A 286 16.23 4.35 -2.71
N ILE A 287 16.58 3.26 -3.39
CA ILE A 287 15.93 2.92 -4.67
C ILE A 287 14.46 2.53 -4.44
N GLY A 288 14.15 1.83 -3.34
CA GLY A 288 12.77 1.55 -2.94
C GLY A 288 11.96 2.81 -2.66
N GLY A 289 12.56 3.79 -1.97
CA GLY A 289 11.97 5.10 -1.75
C GLY A 289 11.74 5.90 -3.04
N ILE A 290 12.70 5.86 -3.98
CA ILE A 290 12.53 6.46 -5.31
C ILE A 290 11.40 5.77 -6.09
N ALA A 291 11.33 4.44 -6.05
CA ALA A 291 10.25 3.69 -6.69
C ALA A 291 8.88 4.01 -6.07
N LEU A 292 8.80 4.10 -4.74
CA LEU A 292 7.57 4.51 -4.05
C LEU A 292 7.17 5.94 -4.46
N PHE A 293 8.14 6.86 -4.48
CA PHE A 293 7.89 8.23 -4.93
C PHE A 293 7.40 8.28 -6.38
N ALA A 294 8.03 7.53 -7.28
CA ALA A 294 7.64 7.48 -8.68
C ALA A 294 6.26 6.85 -8.89
N THR A 295 5.90 5.83 -8.09
CA THR A 295 4.63 5.09 -8.27
C THR A 295 3.43 5.81 -7.66
N TYR A 296 3.59 6.50 -6.54
CA TYR A 296 2.47 7.17 -5.87
C TYR A 296 2.52 8.69 -6.03
N PRO A 297 3.38 9.47 -5.35
CA PRO A 297 3.37 10.91 -5.55
C PRO A 297 3.64 11.30 -7.02
N GLY A 298 4.55 10.59 -7.69
CA GLY A 298 4.93 10.89 -9.08
C GLY A 298 3.77 10.73 -10.06
N VAL A 299 3.06 9.61 -10.00
CA VAL A 299 1.96 9.31 -10.94
C VAL A 299 0.64 9.92 -10.49
N VAL A 300 0.32 9.85 -9.19
CA VAL A 300 -1.02 10.25 -8.68
C VAL A 300 -1.10 11.76 -8.45
N LYS A 301 0.01 12.39 -8.06
CA LYS A 301 0.04 13.82 -7.71
C LYS A 301 0.79 14.64 -8.75
N TYR A 302 2.10 14.45 -8.85
CA TYR A 302 2.96 15.37 -9.62
C TYR A 302 2.79 15.28 -11.13
N LEU A 303 2.43 14.12 -11.69
CA LEU A 303 2.17 14.00 -13.12
C LEU A 303 0.91 14.78 -13.54
N PRO A 304 -0.24 14.63 -12.88
CA PRO A 304 -1.42 15.46 -13.16
C PRO A 304 -1.16 16.95 -12.89
N GLU A 305 -0.49 17.34 -11.80
CA GLU A 305 -0.13 18.72 -11.52
C GLU A 305 0.73 19.33 -12.64
N LEU A 306 1.72 18.58 -13.14
CA LEU A 306 2.56 19.03 -14.26
C LEU A 306 1.76 19.17 -15.55
N MET A 307 0.84 18.23 -15.81
CA MET A 307 -0.04 18.30 -16.99
C MET A 307 -0.92 19.55 -16.93
N THR A 308 -1.56 19.82 -15.81
CA THR A 308 -2.38 21.01 -15.57
C THR A 308 -1.55 22.30 -15.72
N ALA A 309 -0.34 22.34 -15.15
CA ALA A 309 0.54 23.50 -15.25
C ALA A 309 0.96 23.85 -16.69
N ILE A 310 1.03 22.85 -17.58
CA ILE A 310 1.40 23.03 -19.00
C ILE A 310 0.17 23.30 -19.88
N ALA A 311 -0.92 22.57 -19.64
CA ALA A 311 -2.10 22.58 -20.50
C ALA A 311 -3.18 23.58 -20.07
N GLY A 312 -3.15 24.05 -18.79
CA GLY A 312 -4.35 24.61 -18.19
C GLY A 312 -5.45 23.54 -18.22
N ASP A 313 -6.70 23.94 -18.31
CA ASP A 313 -7.84 23.00 -18.43
C ASP A 313 -8.18 22.70 -19.89
N ASN A 314 -7.18 22.62 -20.78
CA ASN A 314 -7.38 22.29 -22.19
C ASN A 314 -7.20 20.78 -22.43
N ILE A 315 -8.30 20.06 -22.51
CA ILE A 315 -8.35 18.62 -22.70
C ILE A 315 -7.54 18.12 -23.91
N VAL A 316 -7.50 18.88 -25.00
CA VAL A 316 -6.74 18.48 -26.20
C VAL A 316 -5.24 18.51 -25.90
N THR A 317 -4.76 19.55 -25.21
CA THR A 317 -3.36 19.67 -24.80
C THR A 317 -2.98 18.58 -23.82
N GLU A 318 -3.85 18.24 -22.87
CA GLU A 318 -3.64 17.16 -21.90
C GLU A 318 -3.54 15.79 -22.58
N ILE A 319 -4.41 15.49 -23.53
CA ILE A 319 -4.32 14.26 -24.34
C ILE A 319 -3.01 14.21 -25.13
N ILE A 320 -2.57 15.34 -25.70
CA ILE A 320 -1.29 15.41 -26.42
C ILE A 320 -0.13 15.14 -25.46
N ILE A 321 -0.12 15.71 -24.26
CA ILE A 321 0.92 15.47 -23.25
C ILE A 321 0.97 13.98 -22.87
N LEU A 322 -0.17 13.35 -22.61
CA LEU A 322 -0.25 11.91 -22.34
C LEU A 322 0.28 11.08 -23.51
N ALA A 323 -0.11 11.42 -24.73
CA ALA A 323 0.38 10.72 -25.93
C ALA A 323 1.90 10.85 -26.08
N LEU A 324 2.46 12.05 -25.84
CA LEU A 324 3.91 12.29 -25.85
C LEU A 324 4.62 11.51 -24.74
N LEU A 325 4.05 11.43 -23.55
CA LEU A 325 4.58 10.62 -22.45
C LEU A 325 4.68 9.15 -22.85
N PHE A 326 3.58 8.56 -23.35
CA PHE A 326 3.58 7.16 -23.81
C PHE A 326 4.51 6.94 -25.01
N ALA A 327 4.59 7.89 -25.96
CA ALA A 327 5.52 7.83 -27.07
C ALA A 327 6.99 7.86 -26.58
N GLY A 328 7.31 8.73 -25.60
CA GLY A 328 8.63 8.81 -24.99
C GLY A 328 9.02 7.53 -24.26
N LEU A 329 8.08 6.96 -23.50
CA LEU A 329 8.28 5.66 -22.83
C LEU A 329 8.45 4.51 -23.83
N GLY A 330 7.65 4.49 -24.90
CA GLY A 330 7.77 3.53 -26.01
C GLY A 330 9.11 3.64 -26.72
N TYR A 331 9.60 4.88 -26.95
CA TYR A 331 10.95 5.11 -27.46
C TYR A 331 12.00 4.60 -26.47
N GLY A 332 11.86 4.83 -25.17
CA GLY A 332 12.74 4.30 -24.13
C GLY A 332 12.82 2.76 -24.14
N VAL A 333 11.68 2.09 -24.32
CA VAL A 333 11.61 0.62 -24.51
C VAL A 333 12.37 0.20 -25.76
N HIS A 334 12.14 0.87 -26.90
CA HIS A 334 12.84 0.58 -28.17
C HIS A 334 14.36 0.79 -28.03
N TYR A 335 14.78 1.94 -27.49
CA TYR A 335 16.18 2.28 -27.26
C TYR A 335 16.88 1.27 -26.36
N SER A 336 16.29 0.95 -25.22
CA SER A 336 16.88 0.02 -24.25
C SER A 336 17.03 -1.40 -24.82
N ARG A 337 16.08 -1.83 -25.66
CA ARG A 337 16.16 -3.10 -26.40
C ARG A 337 17.28 -3.08 -27.45
N LYS A 338 17.37 -2.02 -28.26
CA LYS A 338 18.40 -1.84 -29.29
C LYS A 338 19.80 -1.82 -28.70
N GLU A 339 20.00 -1.11 -27.58
CA GLU A 339 21.28 -0.99 -26.88
C GLU A 339 21.57 -2.16 -25.92
N SER A 340 20.76 -3.22 -25.93
CA SER A 340 20.92 -4.39 -25.05
C SER A 340 21.05 -4.04 -23.56
N LYS A 341 20.21 -3.11 -23.07
CA LYS A 341 20.14 -2.63 -21.68
C LYS A 341 18.95 -3.25 -20.95
N PRO A 342 18.99 -4.52 -20.50
CA PRO A 342 17.80 -5.23 -20.00
C PRO A 342 17.18 -4.58 -18.77
N THR A 343 18.00 -4.08 -17.84
CA THR A 343 17.48 -3.40 -16.63
C THR A 343 16.69 -2.14 -17.01
N LEU A 344 17.21 -1.32 -17.92
CA LEU A 344 16.53 -0.10 -18.37
C LEU A 344 15.25 -0.44 -19.14
N HIS A 345 15.28 -1.51 -19.96
CA HIS A 345 14.10 -2.03 -20.64
C HIS A 345 13.00 -2.40 -19.63
N LEU A 346 13.36 -3.14 -18.59
CA LEU A 346 12.42 -3.56 -17.54
C LEU A 346 11.86 -2.34 -16.77
N VAL A 347 12.66 -1.31 -16.50
CA VAL A 347 12.22 -0.07 -15.84
C VAL A 347 11.16 0.64 -16.69
N PHE A 348 11.42 0.88 -18.00
CA PHE A 348 10.45 1.52 -18.87
C PHE A 348 9.14 0.72 -19.01
N MET A 349 9.26 -0.59 -19.21
CA MET A 349 8.10 -1.48 -19.29
C MET A 349 7.30 -1.45 -17.98
N SER A 350 7.97 -1.54 -16.83
CA SER A 350 7.28 -1.49 -15.52
C SER A 350 6.55 -0.17 -15.33
N PHE A 351 7.14 0.96 -15.73
CA PHE A 351 6.49 2.26 -15.61
C PHE A 351 5.26 2.36 -16.52
N ILE A 352 5.32 1.85 -17.76
CA ILE A 352 4.15 1.75 -18.64
C ILE A 352 3.04 0.92 -17.97
N PHE A 353 3.36 -0.23 -17.38
CA PHE A 353 2.37 -1.08 -16.74
C PHE A 353 1.73 -0.42 -15.50
N ILE A 354 2.51 0.36 -14.72
CA ILE A 354 1.97 1.18 -13.62
C ILE A 354 0.99 2.21 -14.17
N LEU A 355 1.37 2.96 -15.21
CA LEU A 355 0.48 3.96 -15.82
C LEU A 355 -0.80 3.32 -16.38
N VAL A 356 -0.71 2.18 -17.06
CA VAL A 356 -1.88 1.46 -17.56
C VAL A 356 -2.81 1.04 -16.41
N GLY A 357 -2.27 0.58 -15.28
CA GLY A 357 -3.08 0.29 -14.09
C GLY A 357 -3.73 1.55 -13.50
N PHE A 358 -3.00 2.65 -13.46
CA PHE A 358 -3.49 3.95 -12.97
C PHE A 358 -4.60 4.56 -13.86
N MET A 359 -4.67 4.19 -15.14
CA MET A 359 -5.72 4.71 -16.05
C MET A 359 -7.16 4.42 -15.59
N THR A 360 -7.38 3.59 -14.56
CA THR A 360 -8.69 3.45 -13.93
C THR A 360 -9.25 4.78 -13.43
N PHE A 361 -8.38 5.74 -13.07
CA PHE A 361 -8.79 7.09 -12.68
C PHE A 361 -9.40 7.91 -13.82
N ALA A 362 -9.21 7.54 -15.08
CA ALA A 362 -9.94 8.16 -16.18
C ALA A 362 -11.46 8.01 -16.03
N MET A 363 -11.94 6.93 -15.36
CA MET A 363 -13.34 6.76 -15.04
C MET A 363 -13.89 7.94 -14.22
N VAL A 364 -13.12 8.46 -13.26
CA VAL A 364 -13.55 9.55 -12.39
C VAL A 364 -13.89 10.77 -13.22
N ILE A 365 -12.95 11.25 -14.08
CA ILE A 365 -13.18 12.40 -14.97
C ILE A 365 -14.37 12.13 -15.91
N ILE A 366 -14.40 10.96 -16.56
CA ILE A 366 -15.44 10.62 -17.53
C ILE A 366 -16.82 10.62 -16.86
N ARG A 367 -16.92 10.14 -15.64
CA ARG A 367 -18.19 10.07 -14.93
C ARG A 367 -18.62 11.41 -14.37
N SER A 368 -17.71 12.20 -13.81
CA SER A 368 -17.98 13.57 -13.34
C SER A 368 -18.53 14.42 -14.49
N ASN A 369 -17.95 14.39 -15.69
CA ASN A 369 -18.47 15.09 -16.87
C ASN A 369 -19.89 14.62 -17.32
N GLN A 370 -20.44 13.56 -16.74
CA GLN A 370 -21.81 13.09 -16.99
C GLN A 370 -22.80 13.53 -15.89
N ASN A 371 -22.36 14.31 -14.93
CA ASN A 371 -23.14 14.82 -13.80
C ASN A 371 -23.96 13.71 -13.11
N PRO A 372 -23.33 12.67 -12.54
CA PRO A 372 -24.04 11.62 -11.83
C PRO A 372 -24.68 12.17 -10.54
N PRO A 373 -25.69 11.50 -9.97
CA PRO A 373 -26.32 11.94 -8.71
C PRO A 373 -25.36 12.09 -7.53
N MET A 374 -24.29 11.29 -7.48
CA MET A 374 -23.19 11.43 -6.55
C MET A 374 -21.96 11.83 -7.35
N ASP A 375 -21.47 13.03 -7.15
CA ASP A 375 -20.31 13.60 -7.83
C ASP A 375 -19.53 14.47 -6.83
N GLU A 376 -18.80 13.81 -5.92
CA GLU A 376 -18.10 14.53 -4.87
C GLU A 376 -16.92 15.31 -5.42
N ASN A 377 -16.89 16.62 -5.09
CA ASN A 377 -15.90 17.60 -5.52
C ASN A 377 -15.83 17.85 -7.04
N ASP A 378 -16.76 17.33 -7.82
CA ASP A 378 -16.90 17.59 -9.26
C ASP A 378 -15.54 17.55 -10.04
N PRO A 379 -14.82 16.38 -10.03
CA PRO A 379 -13.51 16.27 -10.66
C PRO A 379 -13.61 16.08 -12.18
N ASP A 380 -14.27 17.01 -12.86
CA ASP A 380 -14.59 16.99 -14.29
C ASP A 380 -13.39 17.44 -15.16
N THR A 381 -12.43 18.16 -14.58
CA THR A 381 -11.18 18.60 -15.21
C THR A 381 -9.96 17.95 -14.53
N PHE A 382 -8.79 18.03 -15.18
CA PHE A 382 -7.55 17.56 -14.53
C PHE A 382 -7.18 18.41 -13.31
N THR A 383 -7.48 19.71 -13.32
CA THR A 383 -7.26 20.59 -12.17
C THR A 383 -8.08 20.13 -10.96
N GLU A 384 -9.37 19.86 -11.12
CA GLU A 384 -10.22 19.39 -10.05
C GLU A 384 -9.88 17.94 -9.66
N LEU A 385 -9.50 17.09 -10.62
CA LEU A 385 -8.98 15.75 -10.32
C LEU A 385 -7.72 15.81 -9.44
N VAL A 386 -6.79 16.76 -9.66
CA VAL A 386 -5.60 16.94 -8.80
C VAL A 386 -6.01 17.26 -7.37
N LYS A 387 -6.92 18.19 -7.16
CA LYS A 387 -7.44 18.56 -5.83
C LYS A 387 -8.13 17.35 -5.16
N TYR A 388 -8.93 16.62 -5.91
CA TYR A 388 -9.61 15.41 -5.49
C TYR A 388 -8.61 14.31 -5.06
N LEU A 389 -7.60 14.02 -5.87
CA LEU A 389 -6.56 13.04 -5.54
C LEU A 389 -5.70 13.47 -4.36
N ASN A 390 -5.42 14.77 -4.22
CA ASN A 390 -4.71 15.35 -3.09
C ASN A 390 -5.55 15.41 -1.81
N ARG A 391 -6.86 15.10 -1.88
CA ARG A 391 -7.77 15.12 -0.74
C ARG A 391 -7.85 16.49 -0.06
N GLU A 392 -7.81 17.58 -0.83
CA GLU A 392 -7.71 18.94 -0.32
C GLU A 392 -8.89 19.35 0.59
N GLN A 393 -10.07 18.76 0.37
CA GLN A 393 -11.24 18.99 1.21
C GLN A 393 -11.05 18.66 2.70
N TYR A 394 -10.12 17.75 3.02
CA TYR A 394 -9.87 17.32 4.41
C TYR A 394 -8.86 18.21 5.13
N GLY A 395 -8.25 19.17 4.42
CA GLY A 395 -7.25 20.05 4.97
C GLY A 395 -5.92 19.36 5.33
N ASP A 396 -5.07 20.12 6.01
CA ASP A 396 -3.75 19.66 6.42
C ASP A 396 -3.75 19.08 7.84
N PHE A 397 -2.99 18.02 8.05
CA PHE A 397 -2.78 17.40 9.36
C PHE A 397 -1.30 17.39 9.75
N PRO A 398 -0.94 17.48 11.04
CA PRO A 398 0.44 17.37 11.48
C PRO A 398 1.02 15.99 11.18
N THR A 399 2.26 15.96 10.69
CA THR A 399 2.99 14.71 10.45
C THR A 399 3.74 14.25 11.70
N PHE A 400 4.40 15.19 12.40
CA PHE A 400 5.26 14.90 13.54
C PHE A 400 4.74 15.48 14.86
N LYS A 401 4.05 16.60 14.83
CA LYS A 401 3.41 17.14 16.04
C LYS A 401 2.37 16.14 16.55
N ARG A 402 2.44 15.77 17.81
CA ARG A 402 1.57 14.70 18.35
C ARG A 402 0.24 15.24 18.91
N ARG A 403 0.30 16.30 19.71
CA ARG A 403 -0.91 16.93 20.24
C ARG A 403 -1.35 18.04 19.31
N PHE A 404 -2.47 17.82 18.66
CA PHE A 404 -3.11 18.78 17.75
C PHE A 404 -4.61 18.62 17.82
N ALA A 405 -5.35 19.73 17.94
CA ALA A 405 -6.79 19.72 17.99
C ALA A 405 -7.39 20.93 17.26
N THR A 406 -8.35 20.65 16.40
CA THR A 406 -9.19 21.69 15.77
C THR A 406 -10.45 21.97 16.58
N GLU A 407 -10.91 20.97 17.35
CA GLU A 407 -12.18 21.02 18.07
C GLU A 407 -12.00 21.21 19.57
N PRO A 408 -12.86 22.01 20.26
CA PRO A 408 -12.72 22.28 21.69
C PRO A 408 -12.70 21.03 22.57
N HIS A 409 -13.49 20.00 22.26
CA HIS A 409 -13.53 18.77 23.04
C HIS A 409 -12.23 17.96 22.95
N GLN A 410 -11.50 18.05 21.86
CA GLN A 410 -10.19 17.41 21.69
C GLN A 410 -9.13 18.10 22.56
N GLN A 411 -9.25 19.40 22.79
CA GLN A 411 -8.37 20.16 23.69
C GLN A 411 -8.35 19.53 25.09
N ILE A 412 -9.51 19.14 25.62
CA ILE A 412 -9.65 18.52 26.95
C ILE A 412 -8.83 17.22 27.02
N VAL A 413 -8.89 16.40 25.97
CA VAL A 413 -8.14 15.13 25.89
C VAL A 413 -6.62 15.41 25.86
N TYR A 414 -6.18 16.37 25.06
CA TYR A 414 -4.74 16.60 24.86
C TYR A 414 -4.07 17.33 26.03
N THR A 415 -4.80 18.21 26.73
CA THR A 415 -4.28 18.93 27.89
C THR A 415 -4.08 18.04 29.12
N GLY A 416 -4.68 16.84 29.15
CA GLY A 416 -4.45 15.83 30.20
C GLY A 416 -3.05 15.20 30.18
N TYR A 417 -2.26 15.40 29.11
CA TYR A 417 -0.93 14.82 28.95
C TYR A 417 0.17 15.87 29.16
N SER A 418 1.24 15.48 29.88
CA SER A 418 2.31 16.38 30.27
C SER A 418 3.20 16.87 29.11
N SER A 419 3.27 16.12 28.01
CA SER A 419 4.08 16.43 26.83
C SER A 419 3.57 15.67 25.58
N ASP A 420 4.11 16.02 24.41
CA ASP A 420 3.85 15.25 23.18
C ASP A 420 4.37 13.81 23.28
N LEU A 421 5.47 13.58 24.01
CA LEU A 421 5.99 12.22 24.24
C LEU A 421 5.05 11.40 25.14
N ASP A 422 4.53 12.00 26.21
CA ASP A 422 3.57 11.39 27.11
C ASP A 422 2.28 11.00 26.35
N PHE A 423 1.75 11.91 25.54
CA PHE A 423 0.61 11.65 24.67
C PHE A 423 0.90 10.52 23.67
N PHE A 424 2.05 10.55 23.01
CA PHE A 424 2.44 9.50 22.05
C PHE A 424 2.49 8.12 22.72
N TYR A 425 3.16 8.01 23.87
CA TYR A 425 3.33 6.72 24.55
C TYR A 425 2.04 6.24 25.21
N THR A 426 1.41 7.09 26.03
CA THR A 426 0.27 6.69 26.87
C THR A 426 -1.00 6.56 26.04
N TYR A 427 -1.28 7.54 25.16
CA TYR A 427 -2.50 7.53 24.38
C TYR A 427 -2.36 6.79 23.04
N GLN A 428 -1.42 7.25 22.18
CA GLN A 428 -1.33 6.69 20.83
C GLN A 428 -0.82 5.24 20.83
N MET A 429 0.24 4.95 21.61
CA MET A 429 0.80 3.58 21.64
C MET A 429 -0.01 2.64 22.53
N ASN A 430 -0.21 2.97 23.81
CA ASN A 430 -0.87 2.06 24.73
C ASN A 430 -2.39 2.02 24.56
N HIS A 431 -3.05 3.18 24.62
CA HIS A 431 -4.51 3.22 24.57
C HIS A 431 -5.05 2.95 23.17
N MET A 432 -4.42 3.48 22.10
CA MET A 432 -4.90 3.26 20.74
C MET A 432 -4.29 1.99 20.13
N MET A 433 -3.00 2.00 19.81
CA MET A 433 -2.38 0.93 19.02
C MET A 433 -2.42 -0.42 19.73
N THR A 434 -1.93 -0.52 20.97
CA THR A 434 -1.83 -1.80 21.68
C THR A 434 -3.22 -2.38 21.95
N ARG A 435 -4.17 -1.56 22.41
CA ARG A 435 -5.55 -1.98 22.65
C ARG A 435 -6.20 -2.52 21.39
N TYR A 436 -6.16 -1.80 20.28
CA TYR A 436 -6.77 -2.24 19.03
C TYR A 436 -6.06 -3.49 18.45
N LEU A 437 -4.74 -3.59 18.60
CA LEU A 437 -4.01 -4.80 18.21
C LEU A 437 -4.50 -6.03 19.01
N LEU A 438 -4.64 -5.89 20.33
CA LEU A 438 -5.08 -7.00 21.20
C LEU A 438 -6.54 -7.38 20.94
N TRP A 439 -7.41 -6.43 20.66
CA TRP A 439 -8.82 -6.71 20.36
C TRP A 439 -9.01 -7.64 19.17
N ASN A 440 -8.07 -7.68 18.23
CA ASN A 440 -8.13 -8.62 17.12
C ASN A 440 -8.10 -10.10 17.56
N PHE A 441 -7.54 -10.41 18.74
CA PHE A 441 -7.31 -11.79 19.19
C PHE A 441 -7.83 -12.09 20.59
N ALA A 442 -7.93 -11.10 21.45
CA ALA A 442 -8.28 -11.28 22.86
C ALA A 442 -9.75 -10.93 23.19
N GLY A 443 -10.49 -10.44 22.21
CA GLY A 443 -11.85 -9.89 22.42
C GLY A 443 -11.82 -8.47 23.00
N ARG A 444 -12.97 -7.82 22.97
CA ARG A 444 -13.18 -6.44 23.47
C ARG A 444 -13.59 -6.43 24.92
#